data_aac0ef2d3b94a0fdeb1ba5476ceb8ec9
#
_entry.id   aac0ef2d3b94a0fdeb1ba5476ceb8ec9
#
_cell.length_a   1.000
_cell.length_b   1.000
_cell.length_c   1.000
_cell.angle_alpha   90.00
_cell.angle_beta   90.00
_cell.angle_gamma   90.00
#
_symmetry.space_group_name_H-M   'P 1'
#
loop_
_entity.id
_entity.type
_entity.pdbx_description
1 polymer ?
#
loop_
_entity_poly.entity_id
_entity_poly.type
_entity_poly.pdbx_seq_one_letter_code
_entity_poly.pdbx_strand_id
1 'polypeptide(L)'
;MSTTPGSSRLSGSSRRPAARLVGSGRAIVAALLLVAAPGAVSGQVFIATQPKPEFTVGPLFVRANVGPKQEPVEVSVLWSLVAPQTGAAAAQDLYLLWPGEVDGELVPGPSDPEIRRTVEARGFQVTREGRLPLAARAIYSGPNRQKPESLAGGAPFVTYTREAGPLGQGTPASWIRIPWTPRLVDRGWLIELRMRLTGLRRMKQATWLENTLWGERHVITLSFNDVRTRATFPMYLAHRDRVVHLADDPSQLIVNFADADHLKIHEVYPGSSQRRSSETRRATEIVSAYLDPSEGLRPQVLSVQFGYFTGWKAWSPLLFATAFFVLGNLAGPLVTMLVKTVGARLQGRIQFGPGAAPGQRETGSIVPREALARISPGETTHAEVLRLCGPDPEERERMSAPGHRTLVYRGRRVVPHRQRRFGWLATVNRWDVEHHEVEIELEGDRVLDVQAQVNRTRLSQPGPA
;
A
#
# COMPACT_ATOMS: atom_id res chain seq x y z
N MET A 1 -54.61 -37.27 -27.23
CA MET A 1 -55.23 -37.72 -25.99
C MET A 1 -54.77 -36.77 -24.92
N SER A 2 -55.58 -35.74 -24.67
CA SER A 2 -56.55 -35.53 -23.61
C SER A 2 -55.82 -35.64 -22.20
N THR A 3 -55.81 -34.71 -21.31
CA THR A 3 -56.83 -33.74 -20.86
C THR A 3 -56.18 -32.78 -19.82
N THR A 4 -56.49 -31.50 -19.90
CA THR A 4 -56.60 -30.54 -18.76
C THR A 4 -57.91 -30.90 -18.01
N PRO A 5 -58.29 -30.34 -16.82
CA PRO A 5 -57.97 -29.03 -16.26
C PRO A 5 -57.93 -28.99 -14.69
N GLY A 6 -57.75 -27.81 -14.10
CA GLY A 6 -58.03 -27.60 -12.67
C GLY A 6 -57.60 -26.24 -12.13
N SER A 7 -58.49 -25.26 -12.22
CA SER A 7 -58.41 -23.94 -11.60
C SER A 7 -58.66 -23.98 -10.10
N SER A 8 -57.96 -23.15 -9.29
CA SER A 8 -58.59 -22.47 -8.14
C SER A 8 -57.81 -21.20 -7.76
N ARG A 9 -58.52 -20.10 -7.83
CA ARG A 9 -58.20 -18.80 -7.27
C ARG A 9 -58.24 -18.89 -5.72
N LEU A 10 -57.33 -18.23 -5.02
CA LEU A 10 -57.64 -17.58 -3.77
C LEU A 10 -56.73 -16.34 -3.58
N SER A 11 -57.39 -15.25 -3.32
CA SER A 11 -56.95 -13.93 -2.98
C SER A 11 -56.20 -13.90 -1.62
N GLY A 12 -55.24 -13.00 -1.46
CA GLY A 12 -54.63 -12.77 -0.12
C GLY A 12 -53.58 -11.70 -0.09
N SER A 13 -54.05 -10.46 0.10
CA SER A 13 -53.40 -9.35 0.84
C SER A 13 -51.92 -9.02 0.63
N SER A 14 -51.70 -7.88 0.04
CA SER A 14 -50.51 -7.06 0.04
C SER A 14 -49.98 -6.75 1.47
N ARG A 15 -48.81 -7.23 1.82
CA ARG A 15 -47.97 -6.59 2.85
C ARG A 15 -46.62 -6.27 2.21
N ARG A 16 -46.37 -4.97 2.01
CA ARG A 16 -45.06 -4.42 1.66
C ARG A 16 -44.10 -4.63 2.85
N PRO A 17 -42.94 -5.26 2.66
CA PRO A 17 -41.87 -5.16 3.65
C PRO A 17 -41.09 -3.87 3.41
N ALA A 18 -40.94 -3.10 4.46
CA ALA A 18 -40.04 -1.94 4.53
C ALA A 18 -38.60 -2.35 4.21
N ALA A 19 -38.03 -1.77 3.17
CA ALA A 19 -36.63 -1.92 2.82
C ALA A 19 -35.77 -1.29 3.92
N ARG A 20 -35.06 -2.11 4.68
CA ARG A 20 -33.97 -1.72 5.56
C ARG A 20 -32.79 -1.30 4.71
N LEU A 21 -32.51 0.00 4.64
CA LEU A 21 -31.23 0.58 4.20
C LEU A 21 -30.15 0.31 5.27
N VAL A 22 -29.54 -0.88 5.22
CA VAL A 22 -28.31 -1.17 6.00
C VAL A 22 -27.40 -1.95 5.05
N GLY A 23 -26.44 -1.27 4.45
CA GLY A 23 -25.48 -1.97 3.60
C GLY A 23 -24.54 -1.12 2.75
N SER A 24 -24.42 0.20 2.97
CA SER A 24 -23.56 1.04 2.11
C SER A 24 -22.12 1.27 2.61
N GLY A 25 -21.77 0.81 3.81
CA GLY A 25 -20.41 1.00 4.37
C GLY A 25 -19.35 0.01 3.89
N ARG A 26 -19.73 -1.18 3.43
CA ARG A 26 -18.77 -2.22 3.01
C ARG A 26 -18.37 -2.18 1.53
N ALA A 27 -19.17 -1.56 0.69
CA ALA A 27 -18.90 -1.43 -0.74
C ALA A 27 -17.82 -0.36 -1.05
N ILE A 28 -17.67 0.64 -0.21
CA ILE A 28 -16.69 1.73 -0.41
C ILE A 28 -15.26 1.26 -0.07
N VAL A 29 -15.09 0.38 0.90
CA VAL A 29 -13.76 -0.19 1.26
C VAL A 29 -13.28 -1.22 0.22
N ALA A 30 -14.17 -1.95 -0.42
CA ALA A 30 -13.82 -2.90 -1.48
C ALA A 30 -13.46 -2.21 -2.81
N ALA A 31 -14.04 -1.04 -3.11
CA ALA A 31 -13.72 -0.28 -4.32
C ALA A 31 -12.36 0.44 -4.23
N LEU A 32 -11.83 0.73 -3.04
CA LEU A 32 -10.52 1.36 -2.84
C LEU A 32 -9.33 0.39 -2.97
N LEU A 33 -9.57 -0.91 -2.97
CA LEU A 33 -8.54 -1.96 -3.12
C LEU A 33 -8.35 -2.45 -4.57
N LEU A 34 -9.16 -2.00 -5.53
CA LEU A 34 -9.17 -2.52 -6.91
C LEU A 34 -8.54 -1.61 -7.96
N VAL A 35 -7.89 -0.51 -7.58
CA VAL A 35 -7.21 0.42 -8.52
C VAL A 35 -5.69 0.50 -8.28
N ALA A 36 -5.09 -0.57 -7.83
CA ALA A 36 -3.67 -0.78 -8.09
C ALA A 36 -3.54 -1.55 -9.41
N ALA A 37 -3.73 -0.87 -10.56
CA ALA A 37 -3.22 -1.40 -11.81
C ALA A 37 -1.73 -1.71 -11.58
N PRO A 38 -1.26 -2.96 -11.75
CA PRO A 38 0.14 -3.28 -11.59
C PRO A 38 0.89 -2.42 -12.61
N GLY A 39 1.61 -1.42 -12.12
CA GLY A 39 2.47 -0.61 -12.94
C GLY A 39 3.35 -1.54 -13.74
N ALA A 40 3.46 -1.34 -15.07
CA ALA A 40 4.35 -2.17 -15.88
C ALA A 40 5.75 -2.04 -15.28
N VAL A 41 6.18 -3.08 -14.64
CA VAL A 41 7.53 -3.22 -14.05
C VAL A 41 8.47 -3.45 -15.21
N SER A 42 9.53 -2.66 -15.30
CA SER A 42 10.53 -2.77 -16.36
C SER A 42 11.65 -3.69 -15.89
N GLY A 43 11.71 -4.91 -16.38
CA GLY A 43 12.76 -5.86 -16.07
C GLY A 43 13.53 -6.28 -17.31
N GLN A 44 14.82 -6.44 -17.17
CA GLN A 44 15.72 -6.87 -18.22
C GLN A 44 16.14 -8.31 -18.02
N VAL A 45 16.37 -9.01 -19.13
CA VAL A 45 16.88 -10.37 -19.14
C VAL A 45 17.98 -10.50 -20.18
N PHE A 46 19.10 -11.08 -19.80
CA PHE A 46 20.17 -11.43 -20.73
C PHE A 46 19.94 -12.83 -21.29
N ILE A 47 20.08 -12.95 -22.59
CA ILE A 47 19.83 -14.17 -23.34
C ILE A 47 21.05 -14.44 -24.26
N ALA A 48 21.63 -15.61 -24.17
CA ALA A 48 22.74 -16.04 -25.01
C ALA A 48 22.25 -16.48 -26.39
N THR A 49 23.15 -16.53 -27.37
CA THR A 49 22.85 -17.10 -28.68
C THR A 49 22.72 -18.63 -28.62
N GLN A 50 23.56 -19.29 -27.84
CA GLN A 50 23.53 -20.74 -27.66
C GLN A 50 22.74 -21.15 -26.42
N PRO A 51 22.08 -22.32 -26.40
CA PRO A 51 21.43 -22.85 -25.23
C PRO A 51 22.43 -23.25 -24.15
N LYS A 52 21.97 -23.16 -22.87
CA LYS A 52 22.75 -23.50 -21.68
C LYS A 52 24.12 -22.80 -21.63
N PRO A 53 24.14 -21.47 -21.57
CA PRO A 53 25.37 -20.69 -21.53
C PRO A 53 26.21 -21.10 -20.32
N GLU A 54 27.51 -21.33 -20.54
CA GLU A 54 28.50 -21.68 -19.51
C GLU A 54 29.06 -20.43 -18.80
N PHE A 55 28.60 -19.23 -19.16
CA PHE A 55 29.00 -17.98 -18.56
C PHE A 55 27.81 -17.33 -17.82
N THR A 56 28.15 -16.43 -16.92
CA THR A 56 27.18 -15.65 -16.13
C THR A 56 27.43 -14.14 -16.31
N VAL A 57 26.42 -13.32 -16.01
CA VAL A 57 26.53 -11.86 -16.06
C VAL A 57 26.91 -11.34 -14.66
N GLY A 58 27.97 -10.54 -14.59
CA GLY A 58 28.38 -9.87 -13.34
C GLY A 58 29.80 -9.30 -13.43
N PRO A 59 30.04 -8.20 -12.66
CA PRO A 59 29.02 -7.41 -11.97
C PRO A 59 28.06 -6.69 -12.91
N LEU A 60 26.81 -6.52 -12.49
CA LEU A 60 25.77 -5.82 -13.25
C LEU A 60 25.29 -4.57 -12.51
N PHE A 61 25.35 -3.43 -13.18
CA PHE A 61 24.82 -2.17 -12.65
C PHE A 61 23.80 -1.58 -13.63
N VAL A 62 22.56 -1.47 -13.20
CA VAL A 62 21.50 -0.79 -13.95
C VAL A 62 21.25 0.54 -13.28
N ARG A 63 21.61 1.60 -13.96
CA ARG A 63 21.56 2.96 -13.42
C ARG A 63 20.58 3.83 -14.21
N ALA A 64 19.56 4.35 -13.53
CA ALA A 64 18.67 5.37 -14.06
C ALA A 64 19.05 6.74 -13.51
N ASN A 65 19.18 7.73 -14.37
CA ASN A 65 19.43 9.12 -14.00
C ASN A 65 18.14 9.92 -14.12
N VAL A 66 17.66 10.42 -12.98
CA VAL A 66 16.38 11.13 -12.84
C VAL A 66 16.62 12.58 -12.49
N GLY A 67 16.04 13.49 -13.26
CA GLY A 67 16.09 14.92 -13.00
C GLY A 67 14.71 15.51 -12.72
N PRO A 68 14.63 16.82 -12.41
CA PRO A 68 13.38 17.54 -12.19
C PRO A 68 12.51 17.60 -13.46
N LYS A 69 13.14 17.63 -14.64
CA LYS A 69 12.42 17.56 -15.93
C LYS A 69 11.83 16.17 -16.10
N GLN A 70 10.66 16.10 -16.71
CA GLN A 70 10.00 14.84 -16.91
C GLN A 70 10.82 13.90 -17.80
N GLU A 71 10.51 13.42 -18.83
CA GLU A 71 11.11 12.37 -19.65
C GLU A 71 11.90 12.95 -20.84
N PRO A 72 12.72 12.15 -21.49
CA PRO A 72 13.06 10.74 -21.22
C PRO A 72 14.06 10.55 -20.08
N VAL A 73 13.99 9.39 -19.41
CA VAL A 73 14.95 8.98 -18.37
C VAL A 73 16.14 8.31 -19.04
N GLU A 74 17.35 8.79 -18.75
CA GLU A 74 18.58 8.14 -19.22
C GLU A 74 18.89 6.93 -18.34
N VAL A 75 19.07 5.77 -18.99
CA VAL A 75 19.45 4.52 -18.34
C VAL A 75 20.77 4.00 -18.92
N SER A 76 21.69 3.67 -18.01
CA SER A 76 22.95 2.99 -18.36
C SER A 76 22.94 1.58 -17.76
N VAL A 77 23.15 0.58 -18.59
CA VAL A 77 23.38 -0.79 -18.15
C VAL A 77 24.87 -1.08 -18.32
N LEU A 78 25.53 -1.41 -17.21
CA LEU A 78 26.95 -1.73 -17.19
C LEU A 78 27.13 -3.16 -16.68
N TRP A 79 27.87 -3.97 -17.42
CA TRP A 79 28.10 -5.36 -17.03
C TRP A 79 29.43 -5.91 -17.61
N SER A 80 29.84 -7.04 -17.09
CA SER A 80 30.83 -7.92 -17.71
C SER A 80 30.32 -9.37 -17.71
N LEU A 81 31.03 -10.28 -18.31
CA LEU A 81 30.73 -11.70 -18.28
C LEU A 81 31.79 -12.43 -17.45
N VAL A 82 31.33 -13.36 -16.65
CA VAL A 82 32.18 -14.30 -15.93
C VAL A 82 32.15 -15.63 -16.70
N ALA A 83 33.20 -15.92 -17.40
CA ALA A 83 33.32 -17.16 -18.17
C ALA A 83 34.31 -18.12 -17.48
N PRO A 84 34.14 -19.44 -17.62
CA PRO A 84 35.19 -20.41 -17.24
C PRO A 84 36.47 -20.15 -18.03
N GLN A 85 37.59 -20.58 -17.50
CA GLN A 85 38.94 -20.27 -18.07
C GLN A 85 39.16 -20.71 -19.53
N THR A 86 38.35 -21.61 -20.05
CA THR A 86 38.33 -22.03 -21.45
C THR A 86 37.43 -21.17 -22.30
N GLY A 87 37.85 -19.95 -22.61
CA GLY A 87 37.05 -18.84 -23.15
C GLY A 87 36.35 -19.01 -24.49
N ALA A 88 36.44 -20.12 -25.19
CA ALA A 88 35.79 -20.32 -26.49
C ALA A 88 34.24 -20.35 -26.43
N ALA A 89 33.68 -20.88 -25.37
CA ALA A 89 32.20 -20.95 -25.17
C ALA A 89 31.53 -19.58 -24.91
N ALA A 90 32.29 -18.57 -24.49
CA ALA A 90 31.77 -17.21 -24.25
C ALA A 90 31.82 -16.33 -25.52
N ALA A 91 32.48 -16.77 -26.60
CA ALA A 91 32.61 -15.98 -27.83
C ALA A 91 31.32 -16.03 -28.68
N GLN A 92 30.26 -15.50 -28.14
CA GLN A 92 28.93 -15.42 -28.77
C GLN A 92 28.25 -14.10 -28.49
N ASP A 93 27.37 -13.69 -29.37
CA ASP A 93 26.55 -12.49 -29.15
C ASP A 93 25.58 -12.70 -27.98
N LEU A 94 25.30 -11.63 -27.31
CA LEU A 94 24.38 -11.57 -26.20
C LEU A 94 23.14 -10.74 -26.58
N TYR A 95 21.98 -11.14 -26.15
CA TYR A 95 20.77 -10.36 -26.34
C TYR A 95 20.25 -9.82 -25.00
N LEU A 96 19.78 -8.59 -25.03
CA LEU A 96 19.11 -7.97 -23.91
C LEU A 96 17.64 -7.78 -24.27
N LEU A 97 16.77 -8.49 -23.56
CA LEU A 97 15.34 -8.27 -23.63
C LEU A 97 14.96 -7.17 -22.64
N TRP A 98 14.51 -6.04 -23.17
CA TRP A 98 14.13 -4.87 -22.38
C TRP A 98 12.63 -4.58 -22.49
N PRO A 99 11.87 -4.54 -21.39
CA PRO A 99 10.47 -4.14 -21.43
C PRO A 99 10.35 -2.61 -21.47
N GLY A 100 9.96 -2.10 -22.59
CA GLY A 100 9.78 -0.68 -22.85
C GLY A 100 10.32 -0.27 -24.21
N GLU A 101 9.92 0.92 -24.64
CA GLU A 101 10.44 1.55 -25.83
C GLU A 101 11.79 2.21 -25.52
N VAL A 102 12.76 1.91 -26.33
CA VAL A 102 14.11 2.48 -26.24
C VAL A 102 14.20 3.66 -27.22
N ASP A 103 14.58 4.81 -26.68
CA ASP A 103 14.94 6.01 -27.43
C ASP A 103 16.39 6.40 -27.11
N GLY A 104 17.04 7.17 -27.96
CA GLY A 104 18.40 7.62 -27.71
C GLY A 104 19.08 8.16 -28.94
N GLU A 105 20.32 8.59 -28.74
CA GLU A 105 21.22 8.92 -29.85
C GLU A 105 21.55 7.63 -30.58
N LEU A 106 21.05 7.51 -31.81
CA LEU A 106 21.32 6.34 -32.64
C LEU A 106 22.71 6.45 -33.25
N VAL A 107 23.43 5.36 -33.18
CA VAL A 107 24.69 5.23 -33.93
C VAL A 107 24.35 4.99 -35.40
N PRO A 108 25.02 5.68 -36.35
CA PRO A 108 24.81 5.45 -37.77
C PRO A 108 25.15 3.98 -38.14
N GLY A 109 24.30 3.37 -38.94
CA GLY A 109 24.49 2.03 -39.42
C GLY A 109 23.21 1.38 -39.91
N PRO A 110 23.26 0.32 -40.69
CA PRO A 110 22.08 -0.40 -41.14
C PRO A 110 21.38 -1.11 -39.99
N SER A 111 20.07 -1.26 -40.09
CA SER A 111 19.29 -2.11 -39.19
C SER A 111 19.75 -3.56 -39.31
N ASP A 112 19.54 -4.35 -38.26
CA ASP A 112 19.86 -5.76 -38.24
C ASP A 112 18.65 -6.61 -38.68
N PRO A 113 18.65 -7.17 -39.90
CA PRO A 113 17.51 -7.91 -40.40
C PRO A 113 17.28 -9.23 -39.66
N GLU A 114 18.26 -9.76 -38.96
CA GLU A 114 18.14 -11.03 -38.23
C GLU A 114 17.28 -10.85 -36.96
N ILE A 115 17.58 -9.81 -36.18
CA ILE A 115 16.79 -9.52 -34.98
C ILE A 115 15.34 -9.11 -35.32
N ARG A 116 15.14 -8.39 -36.42
CA ARG A 116 13.85 -8.07 -36.95
C ARG A 116 13.03 -9.31 -37.30
N ARG A 117 13.61 -10.23 -38.12
CA ARG A 117 12.95 -11.49 -38.47
C ARG A 117 12.61 -12.34 -37.25
N THR A 118 13.49 -12.37 -36.25
CA THR A 118 13.29 -13.12 -35.01
C THR A 118 12.03 -12.63 -34.28
N VAL A 119 11.79 -11.33 -34.27
CA VAL A 119 10.63 -10.71 -33.61
C VAL A 119 9.37 -10.90 -34.46
N GLU A 120 9.43 -10.65 -35.77
CA GLU A 120 8.29 -10.80 -36.70
C GLU A 120 7.82 -12.25 -36.80
N ALA A 121 8.73 -13.22 -36.81
CA ALA A 121 8.40 -14.65 -36.84
C ALA A 121 7.57 -15.11 -35.62
N ARG A 122 7.48 -14.30 -34.57
CA ARG A 122 6.69 -14.55 -33.37
C ARG A 122 5.36 -13.76 -33.35
N GLY A 123 5.01 -13.13 -34.47
CA GLY A 123 3.77 -12.38 -34.60
C GLY A 123 3.77 -11.03 -33.89
N PHE A 124 4.94 -10.44 -33.69
CA PHE A 124 5.06 -9.09 -33.19
C PHE A 124 5.24 -8.08 -34.34
N GLN A 125 4.76 -6.88 -34.14
CA GLN A 125 4.97 -5.77 -35.03
C GLN A 125 6.16 -4.92 -34.56
N VAL A 126 7.08 -4.64 -35.46
CA VAL A 126 8.22 -3.76 -35.22
C VAL A 126 7.74 -2.31 -35.33
N THR A 127 7.97 -1.54 -34.26
CA THR A 127 7.61 -0.12 -34.21
C THR A 127 8.81 0.79 -34.42
N ARG A 128 10.01 0.33 -34.03
CA ARG A 128 11.25 1.10 -34.16
C ARG A 128 12.45 0.17 -34.28
N GLU A 129 13.46 0.62 -34.99
CA GLU A 129 14.75 -0.09 -35.12
C GLU A 129 15.90 0.91 -35.21
N GLY A 130 17.09 0.46 -34.89
CA GLY A 130 18.30 1.29 -34.96
C GLY A 130 19.48 0.64 -34.23
N ARG A 131 20.46 1.46 -33.87
CA ARG A 131 21.64 1.03 -33.12
C ARG A 131 21.90 1.96 -31.95
N LEU A 132 22.10 1.41 -30.77
CA LEU A 132 22.42 2.14 -29.54
C LEU A 132 23.93 2.25 -29.37
N PRO A 133 24.41 3.33 -28.73
CA PRO A 133 25.82 3.47 -28.40
C PRO A 133 26.26 2.40 -27.39
N LEU A 134 27.32 1.73 -27.70
CA LEU A 134 27.98 0.72 -26.87
C LEU A 134 29.42 1.17 -26.58
N ALA A 135 29.84 1.11 -25.33
CA ALA A 135 31.17 1.51 -24.92
C ALA A 135 31.79 0.52 -23.93
N ALA A 136 33.09 0.42 -23.92
CA ALA A 136 33.82 -0.27 -22.86
C ALA A 136 34.40 0.75 -21.88
N ARG A 137 34.19 0.52 -20.58
CA ARG A 137 34.66 1.38 -19.50
C ARG A 137 35.58 0.58 -18.57
N ALA A 138 36.82 1.04 -18.39
CA ALA A 138 37.73 0.43 -17.44
C ALA A 138 37.20 0.61 -15.99
N ILE A 139 37.24 -0.47 -15.20
CA ILE A 139 36.83 -0.48 -13.78
C ILE A 139 37.87 0.28 -12.95
N TYR A 140 39.12 -0.01 -13.19
CA TYR A 140 40.26 0.60 -12.52
C TYR A 140 40.86 1.67 -13.44
N SER A 141 40.34 2.87 -13.35
CA SER A 141 40.98 4.03 -13.94
C SER A 141 41.87 4.69 -12.89
N GLY A 142 43.16 4.81 -13.14
CA GLY A 142 44.08 5.61 -12.34
C GLY A 142 43.61 7.08 -12.25
N PRO A 143 44.45 7.97 -11.70
CA PRO A 143 44.10 9.40 -11.49
C PRO A 143 43.66 10.09 -12.80
N ASN A 144 44.08 9.60 -13.95
CA ASN A 144 43.56 9.98 -15.27
C ASN A 144 42.43 9.04 -15.64
N ARG A 145 41.20 9.41 -15.34
CA ARG A 145 39.99 8.68 -15.76
C ARG A 145 40.07 8.43 -17.26
N GLN A 146 40.29 7.18 -17.67
CA GLN A 146 40.21 6.80 -19.09
C GLN A 146 38.81 7.09 -19.62
N LYS A 147 38.72 7.77 -20.75
CA LYS A 147 37.44 7.96 -21.44
C LYS A 147 36.91 6.60 -21.85
N PRO A 148 35.59 6.39 -21.79
CA PRO A 148 34.98 5.19 -22.30
C PRO A 148 35.41 4.96 -23.78
N GLU A 149 35.84 3.75 -24.09
CA GLU A 149 36.17 3.33 -25.46
C GLU A 149 34.87 3.02 -26.20
N SER A 150 34.56 3.79 -27.24
CA SER A 150 33.37 3.52 -28.05
C SER A 150 33.59 2.25 -28.90
N LEU A 151 32.67 1.31 -28.78
CA LEU A 151 32.69 0.09 -29.57
C LEU A 151 32.04 0.33 -30.93
N ALA A 152 32.81 0.09 -32.00
CA ALA A 152 32.35 0.33 -33.34
C ALA A 152 31.07 -0.45 -33.69
N GLY A 153 30.14 0.20 -34.39
CA GLY A 153 28.89 -0.41 -34.80
C GLY A 153 27.78 -0.45 -33.78
N GLY A 154 28.05 -0.15 -32.50
CA GLY A 154 27.01 -0.11 -31.44
C GLY A 154 26.22 -1.40 -31.28
N ALA A 155 25.12 -1.32 -30.55
CA ALA A 155 24.20 -2.43 -30.30
C ALA A 155 22.91 -2.26 -31.15
N PRO A 156 22.68 -3.09 -32.19
CA PRO A 156 21.45 -3.05 -32.96
C PRO A 156 20.26 -3.48 -32.10
N PHE A 157 19.12 -2.80 -32.28
CA PHE A 157 17.90 -3.08 -31.54
C PHE A 157 16.66 -3.00 -32.41
N VAL A 158 15.61 -3.68 -31.93
CA VAL A 158 14.26 -3.61 -32.49
C VAL A 158 13.30 -3.43 -31.35
N THR A 159 12.51 -2.37 -31.38
CA THR A 159 11.36 -2.19 -30.49
C THR A 159 10.12 -2.75 -31.17
N TYR A 160 9.33 -3.50 -30.44
CA TYR A 160 8.18 -4.22 -30.97
C TYR A 160 7.01 -4.19 -29.98
N THR A 161 5.83 -4.37 -30.53
CA THR A 161 4.58 -4.50 -29.77
C THR A 161 3.76 -5.64 -30.32
N ARG A 162 2.82 -6.12 -29.55
CA ARG A 162 1.80 -7.03 -30.04
C ARG A 162 0.66 -6.22 -30.65
N GLU A 163 0.06 -6.74 -31.72
CA GLU A 163 -1.12 -6.12 -32.29
C GLU A 163 -2.17 -5.77 -31.24
N ALA A 164 -2.86 -4.65 -31.46
CA ALA A 164 -3.93 -4.21 -30.60
C ALA A 164 -5.04 -5.27 -30.58
N GLY A 165 -5.17 -5.96 -29.48
CA GLY A 165 -6.29 -6.85 -29.22
C GLY A 165 -7.46 -6.08 -28.57
N PRO A 166 -8.56 -6.76 -28.24
CA PRO A 166 -9.72 -6.15 -27.57
C PRO A 166 -9.38 -5.48 -26.23
N LEU A 167 -8.21 -5.70 -25.69
CA LEU A 167 -7.71 -5.09 -24.46
C LEU A 167 -6.73 -3.90 -24.68
N GLY A 168 -6.65 -3.37 -25.92
CA GLY A 168 -5.76 -2.26 -26.28
C GLY A 168 -4.33 -2.67 -26.66
N GLN A 169 -3.52 -1.68 -27.06
CA GLN A 169 -2.10 -1.89 -27.38
C GLN A 169 -1.34 -2.35 -26.11
N GLY A 170 -0.54 -3.40 -26.27
CA GLY A 170 0.36 -3.85 -25.21
C GLY A 170 1.50 -2.87 -24.97
N THR A 171 2.11 -2.90 -23.79
CA THR A 171 3.37 -2.18 -23.55
C THR A 171 4.44 -2.68 -24.50
N PRO A 172 5.18 -1.78 -25.19
CA PRO A 172 6.25 -2.19 -26.09
C PRO A 172 7.39 -2.90 -25.34
N ALA A 173 8.20 -3.66 -26.08
CA ALA A 173 9.46 -4.21 -25.58
C ALA A 173 10.54 -4.03 -26.65
N SER A 174 11.79 -4.07 -26.24
CA SER A 174 12.94 -3.92 -27.13
C SER A 174 13.83 -5.16 -27.02
N TRP A 175 14.25 -5.67 -28.19
CA TRP A 175 15.19 -6.75 -28.35
C TRP A 175 16.50 -6.18 -28.86
N ILE A 176 17.56 -6.23 -28.05
CA ILE A 176 18.82 -5.55 -28.28
C ILE A 176 19.91 -6.61 -28.44
N ARG A 177 20.63 -6.62 -29.55
CA ARG A 177 21.79 -7.48 -29.76
C ARG A 177 23.05 -6.77 -29.31
N ILE A 178 23.84 -7.44 -28.54
CA ILE A 178 25.13 -6.99 -28.05
C ILE A 178 26.18 -7.83 -28.75
N PRO A 179 26.87 -7.25 -29.74
CA PRO A 179 27.90 -7.99 -30.49
C PRO A 179 29.01 -8.44 -29.57
N TRP A 180 29.53 -9.61 -29.84
CA TRP A 180 30.69 -10.14 -29.13
C TRP A 180 31.88 -9.19 -29.19
N THR A 181 32.57 -9.03 -28.09
CA THR A 181 33.85 -8.35 -27.98
C THR A 181 34.67 -8.98 -26.85
N PRO A 182 36.03 -9.12 -27.03
CA PRO A 182 36.89 -9.64 -25.96
C PRO A 182 36.79 -8.87 -24.65
N ARG A 183 36.37 -7.59 -24.69
CA ARG A 183 36.13 -6.75 -23.49
C ARG A 183 35.01 -7.29 -22.61
N LEU A 184 34.09 -8.08 -23.14
CA LEU A 184 32.98 -8.67 -22.36
C LEU A 184 33.45 -9.61 -21.25
N VAL A 185 34.52 -10.36 -21.49
CA VAL A 185 35.09 -11.32 -20.53
C VAL A 185 36.33 -10.81 -19.81
N ASP A 186 36.79 -9.61 -20.16
CA ASP A 186 37.89 -8.94 -19.47
C ASP A 186 37.39 -8.26 -18.19
N ARG A 187 37.73 -8.84 -17.04
CA ARG A 187 37.33 -8.32 -15.72
C ARG A 187 37.81 -6.91 -15.42
N GLY A 188 38.75 -6.37 -16.18
CA GLY A 188 39.18 -4.97 -16.06
C GLY A 188 38.18 -3.97 -16.67
N TRP A 189 37.18 -4.46 -17.40
CA TRP A 189 36.27 -3.63 -18.17
C TRP A 189 34.81 -3.97 -17.89
N LEU A 190 33.97 -2.93 -17.97
CA LEU A 190 32.51 -3.05 -18.03
C LEU A 190 32.03 -2.57 -19.39
N ILE A 191 31.16 -3.32 -20.00
CA ILE A 191 30.44 -2.86 -21.18
C ILE A 191 29.29 -1.96 -20.72
N GLU A 192 29.18 -0.81 -21.33
CA GLU A 192 28.15 0.20 -21.04
C GLU A 192 27.23 0.35 -22.25
N LEU A 193 25.95 0.05 -22.04
CA LEU A 193 24.87 0.35 -22.98
C LEU A 193 24.09 1.53 -22.45
N ARG A 194 23.97 2.60 -23.24
CA ARG A 194 23.18 3.78 -22.88
C ARG A 194 21.92 3.85 -23.72
N MET A 195 20.83 4.15 -23.07
CA MET A 195 19.53 4.31 -23.70
C MET A 195 18.72 5.37 -22.97
N ARG A 196 17.77 5.95 -23.65
CA ARG A 196 16.74 6.82 -23.06
C ARG A 196 15.43 6.07 -23.10
N LEU A 197 14.68 6.13 -22.01
CA LEU A 197 13.42 5.41 -21.86
C LEU A 197 12.29 6.39 -21.58
N THR A 198 11.26 6.29 -22.39
CA THR A 198 9.99 6.95 -22.16
C THR A 198 9.09 6.06 -21.34
N GLY A 199 8.27 6.61 -20.42
CA GLY A 199 7.33 5.85 -19.61
C GLY A 199 7.95 5.11 -18.41
N LEU A 200 9.26 5.24 -18.15
CA LEU A 200 9.90 4.66 -16.96
C LEU A 200 9.49 5.42 -15.68
N ARG A 201 9.36 6.73 -15.78
CA ARG A 201 8.82 7.59 -14.73
C ARG A 201 7.32 7.70 -14.90
N ARG A 202 6.56 7.30 -13.89
CA ARG A 202 5.10 7.35 -13.89
C ARG A 202 4.59 8.29 -12.84
N MET A 203 3.61 9.09 -13.20
CA MET A 203 2.91 9.91 -12.23
C MET A 203 1.97 9.01 -11.41
N LYS A 204 2.04 9.09 -10.08
CA LYS A 204 1.10 8.43 -9.20
C LYS A 204 -0.24 9.15 -9.29
N GLN A 205 -1.29 8.39 -9.57
CA GLN A 205 -2.64 8.94 -9.50
C GLN A 205 -2.91 9.39 -8.06
N ALA A 206 -3.19 10.65 -7.90
CA ALA A 206 -3.49 11.27 -6.62
C ALA A 206 -4.69 12.19 -6.77
N THR A 207 -5.41 12.41 -5.67
CA THR A 207 -6.48 13.39 -5.64
C THR A 207 -5.92 14.81 -5.85
N TRP A 208 -6.76 15.74 -6.30
CA TRP A 208 -6.34 17.15 -6.48
C TRP A 208 -5.79 17.74 -5.17
N LEU A 209 -6.36 17.34 -4.03
CA LEU A 209 -5.92 17.75 -2.70
C LEU A 209 -4.51 17.24 -2.38
N GLU A 210 -4.22 15.97 -2.70
CA GLU A 210 -2.89 15.41 -2.50
C GLU A 210 -1.85 16.10 -3.39
N ASN A 211 -2.17 16.35 -4.67
CA ASN A 211 -1.29 17.06 -5.58
C ASN A 211 -1.01 18.51 -5.16
N THR A 212 -2.01 19.15 -4.54
CA THR A 212 -1.85 20.53 -4.05
C THR A 212 -1.03 20.59 -2.77
N LEU A 213 -1.24 19.63 -1.83
CA LEU A 213 -0.56 19.59 -0.53
C LEU A 213 0.85 19.02 -0.61
N TRP A 214 1.03 17.93 -1.34
CA TRP A 214 2.31 17.19 -1.38
C TRP A 214 3.02 17.26 -2.73
N GLY A 215 2.47 17.98 -3.71
CA GLY A 215 3.01 18.05 -5.06
C GLY A 215 2.80 16.77 -5.86
N GLU A 216 3.26 16.82 -7.12
CA GLU A 216 3.20 15.66 -8.01
C GLU A 216 4.15 14.57 -7.53
N ARG A 217 3.63 13.38 -7.34
CA ARG A 217 4.42 12.21 -6.97
C ARG A 217 4.64 11.33 -8.18
N HIS A 218 5.85 10.89 -8.30
CA HIS A 218 6.27 9.99 -9.36
C HIS A 218 6.77 8.68 -8.78
N VAL A 219 6.66 7.64 -9.57
CA VAL A 219 7.24 6.32 -9.26
C VAL A 219 8.16 5.96 -10.41
N ILE A 220 9.37 5.56 -10.06
CA ILE A 220 10.30 4.90 -10.97
C ILE A 220 10.54 3.48 -10.49
N THR A 221 10.52 2.54 -11.41
CA THR A 221 10.73 1.13 -11.08
C THR A 221 11.76 0.54 -12.03
N LEU A 222 12.85 0.06 -11.47
CA LEU A 222 13.82 -0.78 -12.16
C LEU A 222 13.63 -2.21 -11.67
N SER A 223 13.78 -3.17 -12.56
CA SER A 223 13.76 -4.58 -12.17
C SER A 223 14.71 -5.40 -13.01
N PHE A 224 15.11 -6.52 -12.47
CA PHE A 224 15.90 -7.56 -13.12
C PHE A 224 15.09 -8.85 -13.17
N ASN A 225 15.15 -9.59 -14.27
CA ASN A 225 14.40 -10.83 -14.53
C ASN A 225 12.85 -10.69 -14.49
N ASP A 226 12.31 -9.51 -14.72
CA ASP A 226 10.86 -9.33 -14.78
C ASP A 226 10.33 -9.44 -16.22
N VAL A 227 9.84 -10.60 -16.57
CA VAL A 227 9.33 -10.94 -17.91
C VAL A 227 7.80 -11.00 -17.98
N ARG A 228 7.11 -10.47 -16.98
CA ARG A 228 5.63 -10.61 -16.85
C ARG A 228 4.81 -9.82 -17.88
N THR A 229 5.44 -8.98 -18.69
CA THR A 229 4.69 -8.21 -19.69
C THR A 229 4.30 -9.08 -20.88
N ARG A 230 3.21 -8.70 -21.57
CA ARG A 230 2.72 -9.43 -22.75
C ARG A 230 3.71 -9.44 -23.92
N ALA A 231 4.58 -8.45 -24.01
CA ALA A 231 5.58 -8.36 -25.05
C ALA A 231 6.86 -9.17 -24.71
N THR A 232 7.27 -9.17 -23.45
CA THR A 232 8.51 -9.85 -23.04
C THR A 232 8.33 -11.35 -22.82
N PHE A 233 7.20 -11.75 -22.22
CA PHE A 233 7.00 -13.15 -21.82
C PHE A 233 7.13 -14.16 -22.97
N PRO A 234 6.53 -13.98 -24.16
CA PRO A 234 6.69 -14.92 -25.25
C PRO A 234 8.13 -15.02 -25.78
N MET A 235 8.84 -13.90 -25.81
CA MET A 235 10.26 -13.87 -26.20
C MET A 235 11.14 -14.61 -25.19
N TYR A 236 10.90 -14.36 -23.90
CA TYR A 236 11.57 -15.08 -22.83
C TYR A 236 11.30 -16.60 -22.88
N LEU A 237 10.02 -16.99 -22.99
CA LEU A 237 9.64 -18.41 -23.02
C LEU A 237 10.30 -19.17 -24.15
N ALA A 238 10.41 -18.53 -25.31
CA ALA A 238 11.04 -19.12 -26.48
C ALA A 238 12.55 -19.28 -26.38
N HIS A 239 13.20 -18.54 -25.47
CA HIS A 239 14.64 -18.57 -25.29
C HIS A 239 15.04 -18.95 -23.85
N ARG A 240 14.11 -19.59 -23.10
CA ARG A 240 14.31 -19.89 -21.68
C ARG A 240 15.56 -20.72 -21.39
N ASP A 241 15.95 -21.57 -22.34
CA ASP A 241 17.16 -22.41 -22.27
C ASP A 241 18.47 -21.64 -22.52
N ARG A 242 18.36 -20.36 -22.90
CA ARG A 242 19.47 -19.45 -23.22
C ARG A 242 19.60 -18.29 -22.24
N VAL A 243 18.79 -18.28 -21.21
CA VAL A 243 18.84 -17.22 -20.20
C VAL A 243 20.14 -17.28 -19.43
N VAL A 244 20.79 -16.14 -19.31
CA VAL A 244 22.07 -16.02 -18.61
C VAL A 244 21.81 -15.65 -17.16
N HIS A 245 22.34 -16.41 -16.23
CA HIS A 245 22.22 -16.17 -14.81
C HIS A 245 23.16 -15.07 -14.33
N LEU A 246 22.84 -14.49 -13.18
CA LEU A 246 23.68 -13.52 -12.50
C LEU A 246 24.85 -14.24 -11.83
N ALA A 247 26.05 -13.67 -11.92
CA ALA A 247 27.23 -14.13 -11.18
C ALA A 247 27.12 -13.74 -9.70
N ASP A 248 27.92 -14.40 -8.87
CA ASP A 248 28.08 -14.06 -7.46
C ASP A 248 29.01 -12.84 -7.28
N ASP A 249 28.86 -11.84 -8.12
CA ASP A 249 29.53 -10.56 -8.06
C ASP A 249 28.55 -9.47 -7.62
N PRO A 250 29.01 -8.42 -6.91
CA PRO A 250 28.12 -7.37 -6.41
C PRO A 250 27.41 -6.63 -7.56
N SER A 251 26.15 -6.92 -7.72
CA SER A 251 25.29 -6.34 -8.75
C SER A 251 24.20 -5.47 -8.13
N GLN A 252 23.81 -4.38 -8.79
CA GLN A 252 22.89 -3.39 -8.21
C GLN A 252 21.95 -2.77 -9.23
N LEU A 253 20.72 -2.51 -8.79
CA LEU A 253 19.81 -1.54 -9.40
C LEU A 253 20.04 -0.19 -8.72
N ILE A 254 20.20 0.88 -9.49
CA ILE A 254 20.60 2.20 -8.97
C ILE A 254 19.71 3.25 -9.61
N VAL A 255 19.13 4.12 -8.77
CA VAL A 255 18.46 5.34 -9.23
C VAL A 255 19.21 6.55 -8.69
N ASN A 256 19.74 7.36 -9.59
CA ASN A 256 20.43 8.61 -9.28
C ASN A 256 19.46 9.76 -9.49
N PHE A 257 19.25 10.54 -8.46
CA PHE A 257 18.44 11.75 -8.51
C PHE A 257 19.35 12.97 -8.56
N ALA A 258 19.20 13.79 -9.58
CA ALA A 258 19.82 15.11 -9.66
C ALA A 258 18.95 16.11 -8.90
N ASP A 259 19.56 17.25 -8.48
CA ASP A 259 18.87 18.33 -7.75
C ASP A 259 18.19 17.84 -6.45
N ALA A 260 18.97 17.17 -5.61
CA ALA A 260 18.49 16.57 -4.37
C ALA A 260 17.95 17.58 -3.35
N ASP A 261 18.33 18.87 -3.47
CA ASP A 261 17.82 19.94 -2.60
C ASP A 261 16.30 20.15 -2.75
N HIS A 262 15.78 19.84 -3.92
CA HIS A 262 14.34 19.94 -4.22
C HIS A 262 13.65 18.58 -4.28
N LEU A 263 14.36 17.51 -3.93
CA LEU A 263 13.87 16.14 -3.99
C LEU A 263 13.29 15.70 -2.63
N LYS A 264 12.15 15.02 -2.69
CA LYS A 264 11.61 14.25 -1.57
C LYS A 264 11.35 12.82 -2.00
N ILE A 265 12.01 11.88 -1.36
CA ILE A 265 11.73 10.46 -1.50
C ILE A 265 10.70 10.09 -0.45
N HIS A 266 9.56 9.53 -0.92
CA HIS A 266 8.43 9.16 -0.06
C HIS A 266 8.53 7.71 0.38
N GLU A 267 8.89 6.83 -0.55
CA GLU A 267 8.90 5.39 -0.33
C GLU A 267 9.95 4.72 -1.20
N VAL A 268 10.60 3.72 -0.66
CA VAL A 268 11.58 2.88 -1.36
C VAL A 268 11.25 1.42 -1.09
N TYR A 269 11.21 0.62 -2.15
CA TYR A 269 11.05 -0.82 -2.09
C TYR A 269 12.18 -1.52 -2.88
N PRO A 270 12.83 -2.53 -2.33
CA PRO A 270 12.67 -3.14 -1.00
C PRO A 270 13.21 -2.24 0.11
N GLY A 271 12.73 -2.46 1.35
CA GLY A 271 13.16 -1.69 2.53
C GLY A 271 14.65 -1.87 2.89
N SER A 272 15.31 -2.90 2.33
CA SER A 272 16.76 -3.14 2.43
C SER A 272 17.59 -2.24 1.52
N SER A 273 16.97 -1.41 0.68
CA SER A 273 17.66 -0.52 -0.25
C SER A 273 18.50 0.51 0.50
N GLN A 274 19.69 0.76 -0.06
CA GLN A 274 20.60 1.77 0.48
C GLN A 274 20.30 3.14 -0.12
N ARG A 275 20.37 4.15 0.71
CA ARG A 275 20.22 5.54 0.32
C ARG A 275 21.48 6.31 0.70
N ARG A 276 22.05 7.04 -0.27
CA ARG A 276 23.27 7.84 -0.07
C ARG A 276 23.10 9.22 -0.70
N SER A 277 23.38 10.25 0.04
CA SER A 277 23.42 11.62 -0.45
C SER A 277 24.85 12.03 -0.73
N SER A 278 25.07 12.79 -1.80
CA SER A 278 26.36 13.37 -2.13
C SER A 278 26.22 14.89 -2.23
N GLU A 279 26.99 15.60 -1.42
CA GLU A 279 26.99 17.07 -1.35
C GLU A 279 27.93 17.73 -2.36
N THR A 280 28.62 16.94 -3.19
CA THR A 280 29.57 17.48 -4.15
C THR A 280 28.90 18.28 -5.27
N ARG A 281 29.12 19.58 -5.32
CA ARG A 281 28.80 20.62 -6.33
C ARG A 281 27.37 20.63 -6.94
N ARG A 282 26.66 19.53 -6.99
CA ARG A 282 25.23 19.39 -7.28
C ARG A 282 24.71 18.33 -6.34
N ALA A 283 23.86 18.73 -5.44
CA ALA A 283 23.22 17.77 -4.54
C ALA A 283 22.60 16.62 -5.35
N THR A 284 23.15 15.44 -5.17
CA THR A 284 22.64 14.22 -5.81
C THR A 284 22.27 13.22 -4.74
N GLU A 285 21.20 12.50 -4.97
CA GLU A 285 20.78 11.43 -4.10
C GLU A 285 20.74 10.12 -4.87
N ILE A 286 21.30 9.08 -4.28
CA ILE A 286 21.44 7.75 -4.88
C ILE A 286 20.64 6.75 -4.05
N VAL A 287 19.75 6.04 -4.70
CA VAL A 287 19.03 4.90 -4.10
C VAL A 287 19.47 3.65 -4.83
N SER A 288 19.91 2.62 -4.10
CA SER A 288 20.37 1.37 -4.70
C SER A 288 19.84 0.15 -3.95
N ALA A 289 19.58 -0.92 -4.70
CA ALA A 289 19.27 -2.24 -4.19
C ALA A 289 20.27 -3.25 -4.76
N TYR A 290 20.82 -4.12 -3.93
CA TYR A 290 21.64 -5.23 -4.37
C TYR A 290 20.78 -6.29 -5.04
N LEU A 291 21.32 -6.91 -6.08
CA LEU A 291 20.75 -8.08 -6.72
C LEU A 291 21.33 -9.33 -6.06
N ASP A 292 20.47 -10.29 -5.77
CA ASP A 292 20.84 -11.56 -5.16
C ASP A 292 20.88 -12.67 -6.22
N PRO A 293 22.04 -13.24 -6.52
CA PRO A 293 22.17 -14.34 -7.48
C PRO A 293 21.39 -15.58 -7.04
N SER A 294 21.21 -15.80 -5.75
CA SER A 294 20.48 -16.97 -5.21
C SER A 294 18.99 -16.96 -5.57
N GLU A 295 18.41 -15.80 -5.88
CA GLU A 295 17.03 -15.68 -6.37
C GLU A 295 16.84 -16.25 -7.78
N GLY A 296 17.92 -16.55 -8.51
CA GLY A 296 17.88 -17.15 -9.82
C GLY A 296 17.12 -16.30 -10.83
N LEU A 297 16.03 -16.82 -11.39
CA LEU A 297 15.19 -16.14 -12.37
C LEU A 297 14.00 -15.37 -11.76
N ARG A 298 13.93 -15.25 -10.46
CA ARG A 298 12.87 -14.46 -9.81
C ARG A 298 13.05 -12.98 -10.09
N PRO A 299 11.95 -12.24 -10.28
CA PRO A 299 12.02 -10.81 -10.47
C PRO A 299 12.54 -10.09 -9.23
N GLN A 300 13.61 -9.32 -9.40
CA GLN A 300 14.15 -8.44 -8.38
C GLN A 300 13.86 -6.99 -8.76
N VAL A 301 13.34 -6.20 -7.84
CA VAL A 301 12.74 -4.90 -8.14
C VAL A 301 13.25 -3.84 -7.19
N LEU A 302 13.61 -2.68 -7.75
CA LEU A 302 13.82 -1.43 -7.02
C LEU A 302 12.75 -0.43 -7.47
N SER A 303 11.87 -0.07 -6.57
CA SER A 303 10.83 0.95 -6.80
C SER A 303 11.03 2.13 -5.87
N VAL A 304 11.04 3.33 -6.43
CA VAL A 304 11.22 4.56 -5.65
C VAL A 304 10.08 5.51 -5.98
N GLN A 305 9.36 5.89 -4.94
CA GLN A 305 8.35 6.95 -5.01
C GLN A 305 8.99 8.27 -4.58
N PHE A 306 8.93 9.28 -5.44
CA PHE A 306 9.58 10.55 -5.22
C PHE A 306 8.76 11.73 -5.78
N GLY A 307 9.13 12.94 -5.40
CA GLY A 307 8.60 14.18 -5.96
C GLY A 307 9.66 15.28 -5.95
N TYR A 308 9.60 16.17 -6.95
CA TYR A 308 10.37 17.39 -6.94
C TYR A 308 9.46 18.56 -6.54
N PHE A 309 9.91 19.35 -5.58
CA PHE A 309 9.16 20.47 -5.02
C PHE A 309 9.73 21.80 -5.50
N THR A 310 8.89 22.66 -6.00
CA THR A 310 9.23 24.10 -6.09
C THR A 310 9.12 24.72 -4.69
N GLY A 311 9.89 25.79 -4.40
CA GLY A 311 9.91 26.42 -3.07
C GLY A 311 8.51 26.76 -2.53
N TRP A 312 7.58 27.18 -3.38
CA TRP A 312 6.19 27.42 -3.01
C TRP A 312 5.44 26.17 -2.54
N LYS A 313 5.63 25.03 -3.24
CA LYS A 313 4.97 23.77 -2.88
C LYS A 313 5.50 23.18 -1.58
N ALA A 314 6.74 23.48 -1.19
CA ALA A 314 7.30 23.05 0.10
C ALA A 314 6.53 23.69 1.28
N TRP A 315 6.05 24.91 1.13
CA TRP A 315 5.29 25.64 2.16
C TRP A 315 3.79 25.34 2.12
N SER A 316 3.29 24.69 1.08
CA SER A 316 1.85 24.44 0.91
C SER A 316 1.20 23.72 2.10
N PRO A 317 1.77 22.68 2.75
CA PRO A 317 1.14 22.05 3.91
C PRO A 317 0.95 23.03 5.08
N LEU A 318 1.94 23.90 5.31
CA LEU A 318 1.85 24.93 6.36
C LEU A 318 0.80 25.99 6.04
N LEU A 319 0.77 26.46 4.79
CA LEU A 319 -0.22 27.43 4.34
C LEU A 319 -1.65 26.88 4.43
N PHE A 320 -1.86 25.61 4.03
CA PHE A 320 -3.14 24.95 4.17
C PHE A 320 -3.52 24.74 5.62
N ALA A 321 -2.60 24.28 6.49
CA ALA A 321 -2.84 24.16 7.91
C ALA A 321 -3.27 25.50 8.53
N THR A 322 -2.58 26.59 8.17
CA THR A 322 -2.91 27.95 8.61
C THR A 322 -4.26 28.39 8.06
N ALA A 323 -4.53 28.15 6.78
CA ALA A 323 -5.80 28.49 6.16
C ALA A 323 -6.99 27.73 6.82
N PHE A 324 -6.82 26.42 7.04
CA PHE A 324 -7.83 25.61 7.75
C PHE A 324 -8.02 26.06 9.20
N PHE A 325 -6.95 26.45 9.89
CA PHE A 325 -7.04 26.99 11.24
C PHE A 325 -7.83 28.30 11.25
N VAL A 326 -7.53 29.23 10.36
CA VAL A 326 -8.23 30.52 10.22
C VAL A 326 -9.69 30.30 9.81
N LEU A 327 -9.94 29.47 8.79
CA LEU A 327 -11.30 29.15 8.34
C LEU A 327 -12.10 28.43 9.43
N GLY A 328 -11.49 27.50 10.17
CA GLY A 328 -12.14 26.80 11.29
C GLY A 328 -12.55 27.74 12.40
N ASN A 329 -11.70 28.74 12.72
CA ASN A 329 -12.03 29.76 13.71
C ASN A 329 -13.10 30.74 13.25
N LEU A 330 -13.14 31.06 11.93
CA LEU A 330 -14.19 31.90 11.36
C LEU A 330 -15.49 31.14 11.09
N ALA A 331 -15.40 29.88 10.63
CA ALA A 331 -16.56 29.05 10.34
C ALA A 331 -17.33 28.65 11.60
N GLY A 332 -16.66 28.46 12.73
CA GLY A 332 -17.30 28.11 14.00
C GLY A 332 -18.43 29.08 14.40
N PRO A 333 -18.17 30.39 14.51
CA PRO A 333 -19.20 31.39 14.76
C PRO A 333 -20.28 31.46 13.67
N LEU A 334 -19.90 31.33 12.40
CA LEU A 334 -20.84 31.34 11.26
C LEU A 334 -21.79 30.13 11.30
N VAL A 335 -21.26 28.94 11.51
CA VAL A 335 -22.06 27.71 11.63
C VAL A 335 -22.99 27.79 12.84
N THR A 336 -22.51 28.27 13.99
CA THR A 336 -23.35 28.43 15.17
C THR A 336 -24.45 29.48 14.95
N MET A 337 -24.16 30.56 14.22
CA MET A 337 -25.16 31.57 13.85
C MET A 337 -26.19 30.96 12.87
N LEU A 338 -25.74 30.20 11.87
CA LEU A 338 -26.63 29.57 10.90
C LEU A 338 -27.53 28.51 11.55
N VAL A 339 -26.94 27.64 12.40
CA VAL A 339 -27.70 26.64 13.17
C VAL A 339 -28.69 27.26 14.12
N LYS A 340 -28.34 28.36 14.80
CA LYS A 340 -29.28 29.13 15.64
C LYS A 340 -30.44 29.71 14.83
N THR A 341 -30.12 30.24 13.62
CA THR A 341 -31.14 30.85 12.74
C THR A 341 -32.08 29.79 12.14
N VAL A 342 -31.53 28.68 11.69
CA VAL A 342 -32.29 27.54 11.13
C VAL A 342 -33.06 26.81 12.24
N GLY A 343 -32.43 26.61 13.41
CA GLY A 343 -33.05 25.97 14.55
C GLY A 343 -34.21 26.78 15.13
N ALA A 344 -34.12 28.11 15.12
CA ALA A 344 -35.24 29.00 15.52
C ALA A 344 -36.45 28.89 14.56
N ARG A 345 -36.18 28.61 13.25
CA ARG A 345 -37.27 28.40 12.25
C ARG A 345 -37.90 27.01 12.32
N LEU A 346 -37.17 25.99 12.80
CA LEU A 346 -37.64 24.59 12.79
C LEU A 346 -38.23 24.15 14.14
N GLN A 347 -38.42 25.04 15.11
CA GLN A 347 -38.95 24.74 16.47
C GLN A 347 -38.35 23.50 17.16
N GLY A 348 -37.15 23.05 16.71
CA GLY A 348 -36.43 21.93 17.27
C GLY A 348 -35.33 22.42 18.22
N ARG A 349 -35.38 22.05 19.49
CA ARG A 349 -34.34 22.35 20.49
C ARG A 349 -33.05 21.58 20.14
N ILE A 350 -32.20 22.17 19.33
CA ILE A 350 -30.77 21.75 19.25
C ILE A 350 -30.04 22.67 20.23
N GLN A 351 -29.74 22.18 21.42
CA GLN A 351 -28.95 22.90 22.42
C GLN A 351 -27.45 22.69 22.09
N PHE A 352 -26.88 23.64 21.36
CA PHE A 352 -25.42 23.83 21.31
C PHE A 352 -25.07 24.87 22.39
N GLY A 353 -24.64 24.42 23.54
CA GLY A 353 -24.20 25.23 24.65
C GLY A 353 -23.67 24.33 25.74
N PRO A 354 -23.11 24.87 26.83
CA PRO A 354 -22.79 24.05 27.98
C PRO A 354 -24.10 23.52 28.56
N GLY A 355 -24.61 22.46 27.93
CA GLY A 355 -25.81 21.77 28.39
C GLY A 355 -25.59 21.27 29.82
N ALA A 356 -26.63 21.28 30.61
CA ALA A 356 -26.65 20.65 31.93
C ALA A 356 -25.99 19.26 31.79
N ALA A 357 -25.10 18.95 32.71
CA ALA A 357 -24.44 17.65 32.72
C ALA A 357 -25.54 16.57 32.68
N PRO A 358 -25.49 15.63 31.73
CA PRO A 358 -26.45 14.53 31.70
C PRO A 358 -26.40 13.87 33.07
N GLY A 359 -27.55 13.84 33.76
CA GLY A 359 -27.65 13.27 35.10
C GLY A 359 -27.26 11.81 35.08
N GLN A 360 -26.76 11.36 36.20
CA GLN A 360 -26.52 9.95 36.46
C GLN A 360 -27.86 9.20 36.29
N ARG A 361 -27.84 8.15 35.45
CA ARG A 361 -29.01 7.30 35.23
C ARG A 361 -28.79 5.97 35.92
N GLU A 362 -29.76 5.56 36.70
CA GLU A 362 -29.76 4.27 37.35
C GLU A 362 -30.98 3.48 36.85
N THR A 363 -30.77 2.21 36.56
CA THR A 363 -31.81 1.28 36.10
C THR A 363 -31.63 -0.03 36.84
N GLY A 364 -32.72 -0.59 37.38
CA GLY A 364 -32.69 -1.78 38.21
C GLY A 364 -32.36 -1.49 39.69
N SER A 365 -32.16 -2.52 40.48
CA SER A 365 -31.93 -2.42 41.92
C SER A 365 -30.45 -2.37 42.24
N ILE A 366 -29.94 -1.18 42.60
CA ILE A 366 -28.55 -1.01 43.05
C ILE A 366 -28.53 -1.03 44.57
N VAL A 367 -27.94 -2.08 45.12
CA VAL A 367 -27.85 -2.20 46.60
C VAL A 367 -26.67 -1.35 47.12
N PRO A 368 -26.90 -0.37 48.02
CA PRO A 368 -25.86 0.45 48.61
C PRO A 368 -24.90 -0.40 49.46
N ARG A 369 -23.63 -0.02 49.49
CA ARG A 369 -22.62 -0.70 50.31
C ARG A 369 -22.95 -0.74 51.80
N GLU A 370 -23.60 0.34 52.28
CA GLU A 370 -24.04 0.45 53.66
C GLU A 370 -25.14 -0.55 53.99
N ALA A 371 -25.98 -0.89 53.03
CA ALA A 371 -26.99 -1.95 53.19
C ALA A 371 -26.35 -3.35 53.25
N LEU A 372 -25.38 -3.60 52.35
CA LEU A 372 -24.62 -4.87 52.35
C LEU A 372 -23.83 -5.09 53.64
N ALA A 373 -23.23 -4.01 54.20
CA ALA A 373 -22.49 -4.09 55.47
C ALA A 373 -23.36 -4.39 56.69
N ARG A 374 -24.67 -4.31 56.56
CA ARG A 374 -25.63 -4.65 57.66
C ARG A 374 -26.15 -6.08 57.60
N ILE A 375 -25.81 -6.77 56.54
CA ILE A 375 -26.19 -8.18 56.36
C ILE A 375 -25.16 -9.04 57.03
N SER A 376 -25.52 -9.75 58.09
CA SER A 376 -24.67 -10.70 58.82
C SER A 376 -25.09 -12.13 58.46
N PRO A 377 -24.18 -12.94 57.84
CA PRO A 377 -24.47 -14.36 57.62
C PRO A 377 -24.84 -15.08 58.92
N GLY A 378 -25.89 -15.90 58.88
CA GLY A 378 -26.40 -16.65 60.01
C GLY A 378 -27.40 -15.87 60.88
N GLU A 379 -27.43 -14.54 60.84
CA GLU A 379 -28.30 -13.70 61.70
C GLU A 379 -29.44 -13.02 60.94
N THR A 380 -29.13 -12.47 59.77
CA THR A 380 -30.09 -11.67 58.97
C THR A 380 -31.14 -12.59 58.33
N THR A 381 -32.41 -12.20 58.46
CA THR A 381 -33.54 -12.94 57.89
C THR A 381 -33.90 -12.46 56.48
N HIS A 382 -34.62 -13.29 55.72
CA HIS A 382 -35.11 -12.95 54.37
C HIS A 382 -35.89 -11.63 54.37
N ALA A 383 -36.79 -11.42 55.32
CA ALA A 383 -37.57 -10.17 55.43
C ALA A 383 -36.71 -8.91 55.67
N GLU A 384 -35.60 -9.08 56.39
CA GLU A 384 -34.63 -8.00 56.62
C GLU A 384 -33.83 -7.68 55.36
N VAL A 385 -33.44 -8.72 54.58
CA VAL A 385 -32.77 -8.54 53.27
C VAL A 385 -33.66 -7.75 52.33
N LEU A 386 -34.94 -8.11 52.19
CA LEU A 386 -35.88 -7.38 51.35
C LEU A 386 -36.05 -5.93 51.83
N ARG A 387 -36.01 -5.66 53.11
CA ARG A 387 -36.10 -4.31 53.66
C ARG A 387 -34.83 -3.49 53.41
N LEU A 388 -33.65 -4.11 53.43
CA LEU A 388 -32.36 -3.43 53.26
C LEU A 388 -31.97 -3.22 51.80
N CYS A 389 -32.24 -4.23 50.96
CA CYS A 389 -31.78 -4.29 49.56
C CYS A 389 -32.88 -3.91 48.54
N GLY A 390 -34.16 -3.95 48.96
CA GLY A 390 -35.30 -3.68 48.10
C GLY A 390 -36.25 -4.87 47.93
N PRO A 391 -37.54 -4.62 47.58
CA PRO A 391 -38.57 -5.65 47.58
C PRO A 391 -38.57 -6.58 46.35
N ASP A 392 -37.80 -6.28 45.28
CA ASP A 392 -37.86 -6.97 44.00
C ASP A 392 -36.51 -7.65 43.64
N PRO A 393 -36.08 -8.69 44.35
CA PRO A 393 -34.97 -9.55 43.91
C PRO A 393 -35.44 -10.56 42.84
N GLU A 394 -34.52 -10.98 41.96
CA GLU A 394 -34.72 -12.18 41.14
C GLU A 394 -34.47 -13.40 42.06
N GLU A 395 -35.54 -14.14 42.44
CA GLU A 395 -35.40 -15.35 43.26
C GLU A 395 -35.07 -16.56 42.39
N ARG A 396 -34.03 -17.31 42.78
CA ARG A 396 -33.65 -18.57 42.18
C ARG A 396 -33.62 -19.67 43.24
N GLU A 397 -34.44 -20.67 43.08
CA GLU A 397 -34.41 -21.84 43.93
C GLU A 397 -33.48 -22.93 43.36
N ARG A 398 -32.65 -23.48 44.20
CA ARG A 398 -31.65 -24.50 43.75
C ARG A 398 -32.34 -25.85 43.78
N MET A 399 -32.63 -26.41 42.60
CA MET A 399 -33.30 -27.76 42.47
C MET A 399 -32.56 -28.88 43.16
N SER A 400 -31.25 -28.78 43.38
CA SER A 400 -30.42 -29.81 44.05
C SER A 400 -30.39 -29.73 45.55
N ALA A 401 -30.92 -28.65 46.15
CA ALA A 401 -30.92 -28.44 47.60
C ALA A 401 -32.23 -27.73 48.03
N PRO A 402 -33.28 -28.48 48.32
CA PRO A 402 -34.58 -27.91 48.78
C PRO A 402 -34.36 -27.07 50.01
N GLY A 403 -34.87 -25.81 50.00
CA GLY A 403 -34.71 -24.85 51.07
C GLY A 403 -33.56 -23.84 50.90
N HIS A 404 -32.73 -24.01 49.89
CA HIS A 404 -31.72 -23.01 49.49
C HIS A 404 -32.29 -22.11 48.40
N ARG A 405 -32.34 -20.81 48.69
CA ARG A 405 -32.76 -19.76 47.72
C ARG A 405 -31.65 -18.78 47.52
N THR A 406 -31.51 -18.29 46.31
CA THR A 406 -30.58 -17.19 45.96
C THR A 406 -31.38 -16.00 45.53
N LEU A 407 -31.18 -14.88 46.18
CA LEU A 407 -31.76 -13.57 45.82
C LEU A 407 -30.70 -12.83 44.96
N VAL A 408 -31.03 -12.48 43.74
CA VAL A 408 -30.13 -11.78 42.85
C VAL A 408 -30.68 -10.36 42.59
N TYR A 409 -29.89 -9.35 42.98
CA TYR A 409 -30.19 -7.95 42.72
C TYR A 409 -29.29 -7.48 41.56
N ARG A 410 -29.88 -7.01 40.48
CA ARG A 410 -29.16 -6.47 39.33
C ARG A 410 -29.48 -5.01 39.10
N GLY A 411 -28.45 -4.21 39.05
CA GLY A 411 -28.59 -2.79 38.76
C GLY A 411 -27.54 -2.31 37.78
N ARG A 412 -27.91 -1.30 37.02
CA ARG A 412 -27.00 -0.64 36.05
C ARG A 412 -26.95 0.84 36.37
N ARG A 413 -25.72 1.35 36.56
CA ARG A 413 -25.47 2.78 36.77
C ARG A 413 -24.67 3.33 35.61
N VAL A 414 -25.17 4.38 34.98
CA VAL A 414 -24.48 5.07 33.90
C VAL A 414 -23.92 6.38 34.44
N VAL A 415 -22.60 6.47 34.53
CA VAL A 415 -21.89 7.65 35.02
C VAL A 415 -21.24 8.38 33.85
N PRO A 416 -21.69 9.58 33.51
CA PRO A 416 -21.08 10.37 32.45
C PRO A 416 -19.79 11.01 32.94
N HIS A 417 -18.67 10.78 32.22
CA HIS A 417 -17.42 11.47 32.43
C HIS A 417 -17.20 12.49 31.33
N ARG A 418 -17.09 13.74 31.70
CA ARG A 418 -16.82 14.85 30.79
C ARG A 418 -15.35 15.22 30.89
N GLN A 419 -14.57 14.95 29.83
CA GLN A 419 -13.20 15.41 29.70
C GLN A 419 -13.10 16.49 28.63
N ARG A 420 -12.64 17.69 29.03
CA ARG A 420 -12.27 18.75 28.08
C ARG A 420 -10.88 18.46 27.54
N ARG A 421 -10.77 18.21 26.24
CA ARG A 421 -9.50 18.16 25.52
C ARG A 421 -9.43 19.31 24.53
N PHE A 422 -8.28 19.97 24.44
CA PHE A 422 -8.07 21.17 23.61
C PHE A 422 -8.92 22.39 24.03
N GLY A 423 -8.96 22.70 25.29
CA GLY A 423 -9.64 23.89 25.82
C GLY A 423 -11.15 23.87 25.54
N TRP A 424 -11.64 24.85 24.76
CA TRP A 424 -13.07 25.03 24.46
C TRP A 424 -13.52 24.27 23.18
N LEU A 425 -12.59 23.73 22.38
CA LEU A 425 -12.88 23.18 21.05
C LEU A 425 -13.48 21.78 21.04
N ALA A 426 -13.17 20.94 21.99
CA ALA A 426 -13.69 19.58 22.02
C ALA A 426 -14.00 19.10 23.44
N THR A 427 -15.23 18.67 23.65
CA THR A 427 -15.67 17.97 24.86
C THR A 427 -15.86 16.49 24.48
N VAL A 428 -15.08 15.61 25.08
CA VAL A 428 -15.25 14.17 24.92
C VAL A 428 -16.07 13.66 26.08
N ASN A 429 -17.30 13.20 25.80
CA ASN A 429 -18.15 12.53 26.77
C ASN A 429 -17.81 11.04 26.71
N ARG A 430 -17.42 10.48 27.84
CA ARG A 430 -17.27 9.04 28.05
C ARG A 430 -18.31 8.59 29.05
N TRP A 431 -18.76 7.38 28.87
CA TRP A 431 -19.77 6.79 29.73
C TRP A 431 -19.16 5.57 30.39
N ASP A 432 -19.08 5.55 31.72
CA ASP A 432 -18.77 4.37 32.48
C ASP A 432 -20.09 3.72 32.88
N VAL A 433 -20.27 2.49 32.46
CA VAL A 433 -21.44 1.70 32.87
C VAL A 433 -20.97 0.70 33.92
N GLU A 434 -21.52 0.88 35.11
CA GLU A 434 -21.31 -0.04 36.22
C GLU A 434 -22.47 -1.01 36.29
N HIS A 435 -22.19 -2.28 36.14
CA HIS A 435 -23.12 -3.38 36.37
C HIS A 435 -22.92 -3.87 37.79
N HIS A 436 -23.91 -3.66 38.64
CA HIS A 436 -23.94 -4.16 39.99
C HIS A 436 -24.72 -5.46 40.03
N GLU A 437 -24.13 -6.51 40.53
CA GLU A 437 -24.77 -7.79 40.77
C GLU A 437 -24.49 -8.19 42.21
N VAL A 438 -25.55 -8.43 42.96
CA VAL A 438 -25.47 -8.86 44.35
C VAL A 438 -26.24 -10.18 44.46
N GLU A 439 -25.58 -11.23 44.82
CA GLU A 439 -26.17 -12.53 45.09
C GLU A 439 -26.15 -12.82 46.60
N ILE A 440 -27.32 -13.11 47.15
CA ILE A 440 -27.50 -13.42 48.56
C ILE A 440 -28.08 -14.85 48.65
N GLU A 441 -27.31 -15.76 49.16
CA GLU A 441 -27.76 -17.14 49.39
C GLU A 441 -28.46 -17.24 50.75
N LEU A 442 -29.63 -17.90 50.76
CA LEU A 442 -30.42 -18.15 51.93
C LEU A 442 -30.55 -19.66 52.15
N GLU A 443 -30.43 -20.08 53.39
CA GLU A 443 -30.81 -21.41 53.85
C GLU A 443 -32.03 -21.31 54.79
N GLY A 444 -33.16 -21.79 54.31
CA GLY A 444 -34.43 -21.52 54.97
C GLY A 444 -34.80 -20.05 54.96
N ASP A 445 -34.78 -19.39 56.13
CA ASP A 445 -35.12 -17.95 56.28
C ASP A 445 -33.89 -17.09 56.67
N ARG A 446 -32.66 -17.67 56.65
CA ARG A 446 -31.46 -16.93 57.07
C ARG A 446 -30.43 -16.87 55.97
N VAL A 447 -29.67 -15.78 55.93
CA VAL A 447 -28.59 -15.54 54.97
C VAL A 447 -27.42 -16.49 55.26
N LEU A 448 -27.01 -17.23 54.26
CA LEU A 448 -25.85 -18.09 54.30
C LEU A 448 -24.58 -17.36 53.82
N ASP A 449 -24.66 -16.73 52.67
CA ASP A 449 -23.52 -16.03 52.02
C ASP A 449 -24.01 -14.79 51.26
N VAL A 450 -23.11 -13.81 51.08
CA VAL A 450 -23.37 -12.59 50.32
C VAL A 450 -22.22 -12.31 49.38
N GLN A 451 -22.46 -12.34 48.08
CA GLN A 451 -21.50 -12.04 47.08
C GLN A 451 -21.93 -10.77 46.32
N ALA A 452 -21.04 -9.79 46.23
CA ALA A 452 -21.29 -8.56 45.50
C ALA A 452 -20.20 -8.34 44.46
N GLN A 453 -20.62 -8.22 43.20
CA GLN A 453 -19.73 -7.97 42.06
C GLN A 453 -20.10 -6.69 41.35
N VAL A 454 -19.10 -5.85 41.03
CA VAL A 454 -19.27 -4.65 40.24
C VAL A 454 -18.38 -4.71 39.02
N ASN A 455 -18.98 -4.89 37.85
CA ASN A 455 -18.29 -4.91 36.58
C ASN A 455 -18.40 -3.53 35.90
N ARG A 456 -17.26 -2.94 35.54
CA ARG A 456 -17.20 -1.64 34.88
C ARG A 456 -16.89 -1.79 33.40
N THR A 457 -17.76 -1.26 32.54
CA THR A 457 -17.57 -1.24 31.10
C THR A 457 -17.50 0.20 30.62
N ARG A 458 -16.45 0.55 29.87
CA ARG A 458 -16.33 1.86 29.24
C ARG A 458 -16.99 1.84 27.87
N LEU A 459 -17.90 2.75 27.64
CA LEU A 459 -18.57 2.91 26.36
C LEU A 459 -18.29 4.31 25.80
N SER A 460 -18.13 4.36 24.47
CA SER A 460 -18.03 5.64 23.73
C SER A 460 -19.39 6.27 23.45
N GLN A 461 -20.47 5.50 23.57
CA GLN A 461 -21.86 5.96 23.47
C GLN A 461 -22.72 5.23 24.52
N PRO A 462 -23.73 5.93 25.09
CA PRO A 462 -24.70 5.25 25.93
C PRO A 462 -25.44 4.24 25.06
N GLY A 463 -25.34 2.96 25.38
CA GLY A 463 -26.16 1.94 24.73
C GLY A 463 -27.66 2.25 24.92
N PRO A 464 -28.55 1.66 24.10
CA PRO A 464 -29.98 1.81 24.26
C PRO A 464 -30.39 1.42 25.69
N ALA A 465 -31.26 2.20 26.25
CA ALA A 465 -31.84 1.98 27.58
C ALA A 465 -32.75 0.75 27.56
#